data_228b59651836b03682c401b7228f2189
#
_entry.id   228b59651836b03682c401b7228f2189
#
_cell.length_a   1.000
_cell.length_b   1.000
_cell.length_c   1.000
_cell.angle_alpha   90.00
_cell.angle_beta   90.00
_cell.angle_gamma   90.00
#
_symmetry.space_group_name_H-M   'P 1'
#
loop_
_entity.id
_entity.type
_entity.pdbx_description
1 polymer ?
#
loop_
_entity_poly.entity_id
_entity_poly.type
_entity_poly.pdbx_seq_one_letter_code
_entity_poly.pdbx_strand_id
1 'polypeptide(L)'
;MTTGPTAIIKDWPAQRKVQYDGVPFDLFQMTDDWCLEFLRFTKKQVCEMAYLLDIPEKFPNRFSCPATTALSLVCYRLAWPHRLKDCIMYFGHGKSWLSTIFNYTCIHITRRFQEMMRWNDHYLTPSQLSRYCAKTQERGEPSGLVWGFIDGTHKQTCRPRPETIDQEELYSGHKHMHSMQFLAVVTPDGLISCLDGPYEGRKGDWGMWKEGLQKTVVRKAWDDDGDCVYLFGDRAFFLEDGVIGAYRSLNGIALTADESVFNAYMAKQRMAVEWGFGKVMQLFQFTNLKIMMKYGLSPIAPYYFVSVLLTNCHTCYFNSKAAMSFQCAPPNVQQYFGLTSEEKEELDMYLELVFSQPASEAAEA
;
A
#
# COMPACT_ATOMS: atom_id res chain seq x y z
N MET A 1 34.09 -42.18 -29.81
CA MET A 1 32.62 -42.35 -29.57
C MET A 1 32.25 -41.46 -28.42
N THR A 2 31.79 -40.27 -28.74
CA THR A 2 31.42 -39.23 -27.78
C THR A 2 29.92 -39.37 -27.49
N THR A 3 29.56 -39.82 -26.33
CA THR A 3 28.17 -39.82 -25.85
C THR A 3 27.80 -38.43 -25.40
N GLY A 4 26.98 -37.75 -26.18
CA GLY A 4 26.51 -36.38 -25.87
C GLY A 4 25.55 -36.34 -24.66
N PRO A 5 25.29 -35.13 -24.13
CA PRO A 5 24.57 -34.88 -22.87
C PRO A 5 23.05 -35.08 -22.93
N THR A 6 22.52 -35.76 -23.94
CA THR A 6 21.06 -35.93 -24.17
C THR A 6 20.43 -37.09 -23.43
N ALA A 7 21.21 -37.92 -22.70
CA ALA A 7 20.71 -39.13 -22.04
C ALA A 7 20.15 -38.91 -20.61
N ILE A 8 20.39 -37.76 -19.98
CA ILE A 8 20.03 -37.53 -18.55
C ILE A 8 18.60 -36.97 -18.35
N ILE A 9 17.92 -36.55 -19.44
CA ILE A 9 16.60 -35.88 -19.31
C ILE A 9 15.41 -36.86 -19.37
N LYS A 10 15.64 -38.13 -19.75
CA LYS A 10 14.54 -39.10 -19.95
C LYS A 10 13.98 -39.77 -18.69
N ASP A 11 14.66 -39.69 -17.57
CA ASP A 11 14.25 -40.36 -16.33
C ASP A 11 13.90 -39.41 -15.18
N TRP A 12 13.49 -38.20 -15.47
CA TRP A 12 12.91 -37.34 -14.45
C TRP A 12 11.54 -37.90 -14.07
N PRO A 13 11.32 -38.42 -12.83
CA PRO A 13 10.03 -38.98 -12.46
C PRO A 13 8.95 -37.94 -12.67
N ALA A 14 7.89 -38.34 -13.38
CA ALA A 14 6.70 -37.50 -13.55
C ALA A 14 6.36 -36.90 -12.19
N GLN A 15 6.30 -35.58 -12.09
CA GLN A 15 6.03 -34.90 -10.82
C GLN A 15 4.78 -35.55 -10.23
N ARG A 16 4.92 -36.27 -9.12
CA ARG A 16 3.76 -36.77 -8.37
C ARG A 16 2.87 -35.56 -8.15
N LYS A 17 1.65 -35.61 -8.70
CA LYS A 17 0.61 -34.67 -8.31
C LYS A 17 0.47 -34.83 -6.82
N VAL A 18 0.94 -33.85 -6.04
CA VAL A 18 0.72 -33.84 -4.60
C VAL A 18 -0.79 -33.75 -4.47
N GLN A 19 -1.39 -34.84 -4.00
CA GLN A 19 -2.82 -34.90 -3.73
C GLN A 19 -2.97 -34.15 -2.42
N TYR A 20 -3.60 -32.99 -2.47
CA TYR A 20 -3.95 -32.21 -1.29
C TYR A 20 -5.31 -32.72 -0.85
N ASP A 21 -5.45 -33.04 0.41
CA ASP A 21 -6.71 -33.37 1.07
C ASP A 21 -7.49 -32.05 1.22
N GLY A 22 -8.06 -31.58 0.12
CA GLY A 22 -8.54 -30.23 -0.13
C GLY A 22 -9.61 -29.75 0.84
N VAL A 23 -9.26 -29.55 2.10
CA VAL A 23 -10.11 -28.78 3.02
C VAL A 23 -9.99 -27.31 2.63
N PRO A 24 -11.09 -26.66 2.19
CA PRO A 24 -11.08 -25.25 1.91
C PRO A 24 -10.66 -24.44 3.14
N PHE A 25 -9.99 -23.32 2.93
CA PHE A 25 -9.68 -22.39 4.00
C PHE A 25 -10.96 -21.81 4.59
N ASP A 26 -11.08 -21.89 5.90
CA ASP A 26 -12.14 -21.27 6.66
C ASP A 26 -11.52 -20.31 7.69
N LEU A 27 -11.79 -19.01 7.55
CA LEU A 27 -11.31 -17.97 8.44
C LEU A 27 -11.79 -18.19 9.89
N PHE A 28 -12.99 -18.76 10.07
CA PHE A 28 -13.60 -18.93 11.39
C PHE A 28 -13.00 -20.06 12.19
N GLN A 29 -12.30 -20.99 11.52
CA GLN A 29 -11.51 -22.05 12.17
C GLN A 29 -10.13 -21.55 12.66
N MET A 30 -9.69 -20.36 12.21
CA MET A 30 -8.42 -19.80 12.66
C MET A 30 -8.59 -19.09 14.01
N THR A 31 -7.53 -19.03 14.80
CA THR A 31 -7.48 -18.18 16.01
C THR A 31 -7.15 -16.74 15.61
N ASP A 32 -7.51 -15.76 16.45
CA ASP A 32 -7.13 -14.36 16.20
C ASP A 32 -5.60 -14.17 16.23
N ASP A 33 -4.89 -14.90 17.07
CA ASP A 33 -3.42 -14.88 17.10
C ASP A 33 -2.83 -15.34 15.77
N TRP A 34 -3.35 -16.42 15.19
CA TRP A 34 -2.97 -16.87 13.86
C TRP A 34 -3.28 -15.80 12.81
N CYS A 35 -4.46 -15.21 12.86
CA CYS A 35 -4.87 -14.16 11.93
C CYS A 35 -3.96 -12.91 12.04
N LEU A 36 -3.64 -12.46 13.23
CA LEU A 36 -2.70 -11.35 13.45
C LEU A 36 -1.30 -11.66 12.94
N GLU A 37 -0.79 -12.87 13.18
CA GLU A 37 0.54 -13.29 12.74
C GLU A 37 0.65 -13.39 11.21
N PHE A 38 -0.33 -14.05 10.57
CA PHE A 38 -0.26 -14.37 9.15
C PHE A 38 -1.02 -13.43 8.23
N LEU A 39 -2.09 -12.79 8.72
CA LEU A 39 -2.92 -11.86 7.94
C LEU A 39 -2.71 -10.40 8.34
N ARG A 40 -2.12 -10.13 9.50
CA ARG A 40 -1.94 -8.79 10.12
C ARG A 40 -3.22 -8.19 10.71
N PHE A 41 -4.31 -8.93 10.75
CA PHE A 41 -5.62 -8.46 11.21
C PHE A 41 -6.34 -9.57 11.96
N THR A 42 -7.23 -9.24 12.90
CA THR A 42 -8.12 -10.19 13.55
C THR A 42 -9.21 -10.68 12.57
N LYS A 43 -9.89 -11.78 12.92
CA LYS A 43 -11.03 -12.28 12.12
C LYS A 43 -12.07 -11.20 11.85
N LYS A 44 -12.47 -10.46 12.90
CA LYS A 44 -13.46 -9.37 12.78
C LYS A 44 -12.98 -8.30 11.81
N GLN A 45 -11.72 -7.89 11.90
CA GLN A 45 -11.14 -6.89 11.00
C GLN A 45 -11.05 -7.37 9.55
N VAL A 46 -10.78 -8.67 9.32
CA VAL A 46 -10.80 -9.25 7.98
C VAL A 46 -12.22 -9.22 7.39
N CYS A 47 -13.24 -9.58 8.18
CA CYS A 47 -14.65 -9.51 7.74
C CYS A 47 -15.06 -8.06 7.43
N GLU A 48 -14.78 -7.13 8.34
CA GLU A 48 -15.05 -5.70 8.16
C GLU A 48 -14.39 -5.15 6.89
N MET A 49 -13.11 -5.43 6.68
CA MET A 49 -12.39 -4.98 5.48
C MET A 49 -12.89 -5.68 4.20
N ALA A 50 -13.29 -6.95 4.25
CA ALA A 50 -13.83 -7.64 3.09
C ALA A 50 -15.13 -6.98 2.60
N TYR A 51 -15.97 -6.52 3.53
CA TYR A 51 -17.16 -5.72 3.23
C TYR A 51 -16.78 -4.33 2.68
N LEU A 52 -15.94 -3.58 3.38
CA LEU A 52 -15.52 -2.22 3.01
C LEU A 52 -14.82 -2.17 1.65
N LEU A 53 -14.02 -3.18 1.33
CA LEU A 53 -13.31 -3.27 0.05
C LEU A 53 -14.19 -3.81 -1.09
N ASP A 54 -15.44 -4.16 -0.80
CA ASP A 54 -16.43 -4.67 -1.77
C ASP A 54 -15.85 -5.78 -2.65
N ILE A 55 -15.25 -6.78 -1.98
CA ILE A 55 -14.55 -7.85 -2.68
C ILE A 55 -15.57 -8.79 -3.31
N PRO A 56 -15.49 -9.06 -4.63
CA PRO A 56 -16.45 -9.92 -5.31
C PRO A 56 -16.26 -11.38 -4.91
N GLU A 57 -17.34 -12.16 -4.97
CA GLU A 57 -17.30 -13.61 -4.76
C GLU A 57 -17.17 -14.41 -6.07
N LYS A 58 -17.40 -13.76 -7.20
CA LYS A 58 -17.27 -14.35 -8.55
C LYS A 58 -16.03 -13.79 -9.25
N PHE A 59 -15.22 -14.71 -9.77
CA PHE A 59 -13.93 -14.42 -10.36
C PHE A 59 -13.82 -14.94 -11.80
N PRO A 60 -12.82 -14.49 -12.59
CA PRO A 60 -12.53 -15.06 -13.91
C PRO A 60 -12.37 -16.58 -13.87
N ASN A 61 -12.52 -17.21 -15.02
CA ASN A 61 -12.45 -18.66 -15.21
C ASN A 61 -13.53 -19.45 -14.43
N ARG A 62 -14.66 -18.80 -14.12
CA ARG A 62 -15.78 -19.37 -13.35
C ARG A 62 -15.39 -19.81 -11.93
N PHE A 63 -14.36 -19.20 -11.39
CA PHE A 63 -14.00 -19.42 -9.99
C PHE A 63 -14.95 -18.64 -9.06
N SER A 64 -15.25 -19.23 -7.92
CA SER A 64 -15.92 -18.57 -6.80
C SER A 64 -15.03 -18.65 -5.56
N CYS A 65 -15.18 -17.66 -4.69
CA CYS A 65 -14.43 -17.57 -3.45
C CYS A 65 -15.17 -16.61 -2.51
N PRO A 66 -15.43 -16.96 -1.24
CA PRO A 66 -15.92 -16.01 -0.28
C PRO A 66 -15.01 -14.78 -0.18
N ALA A 67 -15.59 -13.58 -0.04
CA ALA A 67 -14.85 -12.33 0.02
C ALA A 67 -13.79 -12.34 1.13
N THR A 68 -14.12 -12.90 2.30
CA THR A 68 -13.21 -13.07 3.44
C THR A 68 -12.04 -13.98 3.13
N THR A 69 -12.26 -15.08 2.41
CA THR A 69 -11.19 -16.01 1.96
C THR A 69 -10.29 -15.34 0.92
N ALA A 70 -10.87 -14.58 -0.03
CA ALA A 70 -10.11 -13.85 -1.02
C ALA A 70 -9.21 -12.79 -0.38
N LEU A 71 -9.72 -12.02 0.60
CA LEU A 71 -8.92 -11.05 1.35
C LEU A 71 -7.86 -11.75 2.21
N SER A 72 -8.21 -12.85 2.88
CA SER A 72 -7.25 -13.64 3.65
C SER A 72 -6.08 -14.12 2.80
N LEU A 73 -6.34 -14.60 1.57
CA LEU A 73 -5.29 -14.98 0.63
C LEU A 73 -4.41 -13.79 0.22
N VAL A 74 -5.01 -12.61 0.02
CA VAL A 74 -4.26 -11.37 -0.28
C VAL A 74 -3.36 -10.99 0.89
N CYS A 75 -3.91 -10.90 2.11
CA CYS A 75 -3.15 -10.57 3.31
C CYS A 75 -2.03 -11.57 3.56
N TYR A 76 -2.33 -12.87 3.56
CA TYR A 76 -1.36 -13.95 3.77
C TYR A 76 -0.19 -13.87 2.79
N ARG A 77 -0.49 -13.67 1.51
CA ARG A 77 0.54 -13.67 0.48
C ARG A 77 1.34 -12.36 0.45
N LEU A 78 0.71 -11.22 0.74
CA LEU A 78 1.40 -9.93 0.82
C LEU A 78 2.25 -9.83 2.10
N ALA A 79 1.80 -10.38 3.23
CA ALA A 79 2.54 -10.35 4.50
C ALA A 79 3.92 -10.99 4.38
N TRP A 80 4.02 -12.12 3.69
CA TRP A 80 5.26 -12.82 3.43
C TRP A 80 5.29 -13.37 2.00
N PRO A 81 6.45 -13.42 1.32
CA PRO A 81 6.54 -13.86 -0.08
C PRO A 81 6.37 -15.37 -0.26
N HIS A 82 5.23 -15.88 0.15
CA HIS A 82 4.87 -17.28 -0.04
C HIS A 82 4.78 -17.65 -1.52
N ARG A 83 5.31 -18.80 -1.88
CA ARG A 83 5.09 -19.39 -3.20
C ARG A 83 3.65 -19.87 -3.29
N LEU A 84 3.06 -19.86 -4.49
CA LEU A 84 1.69 -20.39 -4.66
C LEU A 84 1.53 -21.82 -4.16
N LYS A 85 2.58 -22.65 -4.24
CA LYS A 85 2.51 -24.02 -3.71
C LYS A 85 2.43 -24.06 -2.18
N ASP A 86 3.00 -23.09 -1.50
CA ASP A 86 2.93 -23.01 -0.04
C ASP A 86 1.52 -22.58 0.41
N CYS A 87 0.87 -21.70 -0.37
CA CYS A 87 -0.53 -21.31 -0.17
C CYS A 87 -1.52 -22.47 -0.36
N ILE A 88 -1.20 -23.48 -1.19
CA ILE A 88 -2.10 -24.63 -1.41
C ILE A 88 -2.41 -25.35 -0.10
N MET A 89 -1.42 -25.47 0.79
CA MET A 89 -1.57 -26.20 2.07
C MET A 89 -2.60 -25.54 2.99
N TYR A 90 -2.72 -24.21 2.95
CA TYR A 90 -3.65 -23.48 3.81
C TYR A 90 -5.01 -23.26 3.15
N PHE A 91 -5.03 -22.98 1.83
CA PHE A 91 -6.24 -22.61 1.13
C PHE A 91 -6.93 -23.76 0.40
N GLY A 92 -6.33 -24.94 0.35
CA GLY A 92 -6.94 -26.15 -0.24
C GLY A 92 -7.17 -26.12 -1.75
N HIS A 93 -6.69 -25.10 -2.47
CA HIS A 93 -6.95 -24.89 -3.90
C HIS A 93 -5.68 -24.94 -4.76
N GLY A 94 -5.84 -25.32 -6.02
CA GLY A 94 -4.74 -25.40 -6.97
C GLY A 94 -4.14 -24.03 -7.33
N LYS A 95 -2.88 -24.03 -7.84
CA LYS A 95 -2.14 -22.80 -8.17
C LYS A 95 -2.88 -21.84 -9.11
N SER A 96 -3.64 -22.36 -10.06
CA SER A 96 -4.40 -21.54 -11.03
C SER A 96 -5.47 -20.74 -10.31
N TRP A 97 -6.24 -21.38 -9.44
CA TRP A 97 -7.25 -20.73 -8.62
C TRP A 97 -6.61 -19.67 -7.71
N LEU A 98 -5.60 -20.03 -6.93
CA LEU A 98 -4.88 -19.12 -6.02
C LEU A 98 -4.32 -17.90 -6.76
N SER A 99 -3.72 -18.11 -7.94
CA SER A 99 -3.17 -17.01 -8.74
C SER A 99 -4.27 -16.09 -9.26
N THR A 100 -5.39 -16.65 -9.71
CA THR A 100 -6.52 -15.86 -10.24
C THR A 100 -7.16 -15.03 -9.12
N ILE A 101 -7.51 -15.67 -8.00
CA ILE A 101 -8.13 -14.96 -6.85
C ILE A 101 -7.20 -13.84 -6.36
N PHE A 102 -5.95 -14.14 -6.08
CA PHE A 102 -4.97 -13.16 -5.57
C PHE A 102 -4.79 -11.95 -6.51
N ASN A 103 -4.52 -12.22 -7.79
CA ASN A 103 -4.26 -11.14 -8.75
C ASN A 103 -5.51 -10.31 -9.02
N TYR A 104 -6.65 -10.97 -9.20
CA TYR A 104 -7.91 -10.28 -9.49
C TYR A 104 -8.35 -9.42 -8.32
N THR A 105 -8.27 -9.93 -7.08
CA THR A 105 -8.61 -9.15 -5.88
C THR A 105 -7.72 -7.92 -5.75
N CYS A 106 -6.40 -8.06 -5.96
CA CYS A 106 -5.50 -6.89 -5.94
C CYS A 106 -5.86 -5.86 -7.03
N ILE A 107 -6.18 -6.31 -8.25
CA ILE A 107 -6.57 -5.42 -9.35
C ILE A 107 -7.93 -4.77 -9.06
N HIS A 108 -8.90 -5.52 -8.53
CA HIS A 108 -10.22 -5.01 -8.15
C HIS A 108 -10.11 -3.89 -7.12
N ILE A 109 -9.42 -4.13 -6.00
CA ILE A 109 -9.19 -3.14 -4.95
C ILE A 109 -8.51 -1.89 -5.51
N THR A 110 -7.48 -2.07 -6.33
CA THR A 110 -6.77 -0.93 -6.94
C THR A 110 -7.71 -0.08 -7.79
N ARG A 111 -8.48 -0.69 -8.69
CA ARG A 111 -9.41 0.02 -9.57
C ARG A 111 -10.48 0.80 -8.81
N ARG A 112 -10.95 0.23 -7.69
CA ARG A 112 -12.00 0.84 -6.89
C ARG A 112 -11.50 1.99 -6.04
N PHE A 113 -10.29 1.90 -5.50
CA PHE A 113 -9.79 2.84 -4.48
C PHE A 113 -8.62 3.72 -4.94
N GLN A 114 -8.16 3.64 -6.20
CA GLN A 114 -7.03 4.44 -6.68
C GLN A 114 -7.27 5.94 -6.57
N GLU A 115 -8.48 6.43 -6.84
CA GLU A 115 -8.80 7.86 -6.74
C GLU A 115 -8.84 8.31 -5.28
N MET A 116 -9.41 7.49 -4.38
CA MET A 116 -9.38 7.74 -2.94
C MET A 116 -7.93 7.79 -2.42
N MET A 117 -7.05 6.93 -2.93
CA MET A 117 -5.64 6.95 -2.54
C MET A 117 -4.86 8.11 -3.17
N ARG A 118 -5.33 8.71 -4.25
CA ARG A 118 -4.75 9.97 -4.74
C ARG A 118 -5.16 11.15 -3.90
N TRP A 119 -6.41 11.19 -3.46
CA TRP A 119 -6.95 12.19 -2.56
C TRP A 119 -8.27 11.70 -1.96
N ASN A 120 -8.30 11.49 -0.65
CA ASN A 120 -9.49 11.06 0.06
C ASN A 120 -10.36 12.25 0.45
N ASP A 121 -11.36 12.59 -0.38
CA ASP A 121 -12.26 13.72 -0.15
C ASP A 121 -13.10 13.57 1.13
N HIS A 122 -13.33 12.35 1.62
CA HIS A 122 -14.07 12.11 2.85
C HIS A 122 -13.25 12.43 4.10
N TYR A 123 -11.93 12.37 4.00
CA TYR A 123 -11.06 12.50 5.14
C TYR A 123 -10.11 13.71 5.07
N LEU A 124 -9.54 14.04 3.91
CA LEU A 124 -8.69 15.21 3.71
C LEU A 124 -9.55 16.49 3.52
N THR A 125 -10.34 16.80 4.53
CA THR A 125 -11.16 18.02 4.58
C THR A 125 -10.31 19.22 5.01
N PRO A 126 -10.74 20.48 4.77
CA PRO A 126 -10.06 21.68 5.27
C PRO A 126 -9.73 21.59 6.77
N SER A 127 -10.71 21.20 7.60
CA SER A 127 -10.53 21.04 9.05
C SER A 127 -9.46 20.00 9.40
N GLN A 128 -9.39 18.91 8.65
CA GLN A 128 -8.35 17.89 8.88
C GLN A 128 -6.96 18.41 8.45
N LEU A 129 -6.88 19.20 7.39
CA LEU A 129 -5.63 19.83 6.96
C LEU A 129 -5.16 20.86 7.99
N SER A 130 -6.06 21.73 8.50
CA SER A 130 -5.78 22.65 9.60
C SER A 130 -5.23 21.92 10.83
N ARG A 131 -5.87 20.78 11.20
CA ARG A 131 -5.40 19.92 12.29
C ARG A 131 -3.98 19.40 12.04
N TYR A 132 -3.66 18.98 10.82
CA TYR A 132 -2.31 18.52 10.48
C TYR A 132 -1.28 19.64 10.56
N CYS A 133 -1.60 20.82 10.04
CA CYS A 133 -0.75 22.01 10.14
C CYS A 133 -0.45 22.36 11.60
N ALA A 134 -1.47 22.35 12.46
CA ALA A 134 -1.28 22.56 13.90
C ALA A 134 -0.34 21.49 14.51
N LYS A 135 -0.48 20.21 14.14
CA LYS A 135 0.36 19.13 14.68
C LYS A 135 1.81 19.19 14.20
N THR A 136 2.06 19.64 12.97
CA THR A 136 3.43 19.89 12.50
C THR A 136 4.04 21.11 13.18
N GLN A 137 3.26 22.17 13.37
CA GLN A 137 3.69 23.38 14.06
C GLN A 137 4.03 23.12 15.55
N GLU A 138 3.22 22.34 16.27
CA GLU A 138 3.52 21.90 17.65
C GLU A 138 4.88 21.18 17.76
N ARG A 139 5.38 20.61 16.66
CA ARG A 139 6.68 19.93 16.56
C ARG A 139 7.79 20.83 16.00
N GLY A 140 7.54 22.13 15.84
CA GLY A 140 8.54 23.13 15.46
C GLY A 140 8.58 23.44 13.97
N GLU A 141 7.54 23.12 13.20
CA GLU A 141 7.36 23.69 11.88
C GLU A 141 7.02 25.18 12.05
N PRO A 142 7.79 26.12 11.47
CA PRO A 142 7.68 27.52 11.87
C PRO A 142 6.53 28.30 11.20
N SER A 143 6.00 27.82 10.08
CA SER A 143 4.98 28.55 9.32
C SER A 143 3.55 28.22 9.76
N GLY A 144 3.31 27.05 10.30
CA GLY A 144 1.97 26.53 10.56
C GLY A 144 1.19 26.14 9.30
N LEU A 145 1.87 26.01 8.16
CA LEU A 145 1.23 25.75 6.85
C LEU A 145 1.55 24.38 6.28
N VAL A 146 2.35 23.55 6.98
CA VAL A 146 2.72 22.20 6.46
C VAL A 146 1.78 21.14 7.01
N TRP A 147 1.01 20.51 6.12
CA TRP A 147 0.04 19.47 6.49
C TRP A 147 0.55 18.05 6.31
N GLY A 148 1.67 17.83 5.61
CA GLY A 148 2.19 16.49 5.37
C GLY A 148 3.56 16.49 4.69
N PHE A 149 4.12 15.32 4.54
CA PHE A 149 5.46 15.09 4.02
C PHE A 149 5.40 14.24 2.76
N ILE A 150 6.07 14.69 1.69
CA ILE A 150 6.08 14.04 0.39
C ILE A 150 7.46 13.44 0.10
N ASP A 151 7.46 12.22 -0.45
CA ASP A 151 8.69 11.55 -0.88
C ASP A 151 8.41 10.50 -1.96
N GLY A 152 9.43 10.19 -2.77
CA GLY A 152 9.40 9.13 -3.76
C GLY A 152 9.84 7.77 -3.18
N THR A 153 9.24 6.70 -3.64
CA THR A 153 9.68 5.34 -3.27
C THR A 153 9.82 4.44 -4.49
N HIS A 154 10.87 3.62 -4.49
CA HIS A 154 11.15 2.64 -5.54
C HIS A 154 10.67 1.25 -5.13
N LYS A 155 10.01 0.57 -6.06
CA LYS A 155 9.71 -0.86 -5.96
C LYS A 155 10.52 -1.62 -7.00
N GLN A 156 11.52 -2.36 -6.51
CA GLN A 156 12.44 -3.08 -7.37
C GLN A 156 11.69 -4.16 -8.16
N THR A 157 11.99 -4.24 -9.47
CA THR A 157 11.43 -5.26 -10.37
C THR A 157 12.52 -6.19 -10.88
N CYS A 158 12.11 -7.36 -11.40
CA CYS A 158 12.98 -8.13 -12.26
C CYS A 158 13.37 -7.28 -13.49
N ARG A 159 14.56 -7.52 -14.02
CA ARG A 159 14.95 -6.92 -15.31
C ARG A 159 13.93 -7.35 -16.38
N PRO A 160 13.30 -6.39 -17.09
CA PRO A 160 12.39 -6.70 -18.18
C PRO A 160 13.09 -7.46 -19.31
N ARG A 161 12.34 -8.23 -20.09
CA ARG A 161 12.85 -8.83 -21.31
C ARG A 161 13.04 -7.73 -22.38
N PRO A 162 14.11 -7.77 -23.19
CA PRO A 162 14.39 -6.72 -24.19
C PRO A 162 13.25 -6.49 -25.19
N GLU A 163 12.46 -7.53 -25.47
CA GLU A 163 11.41 -7.53 -26.50
C GLU A 163 10.08 -6.89 -26.05
N THR A 164 9.93 -6.62 -24.76
CA THR A 164 8.61 -6.23 -24.20
C THR A 164 8.55 -4.79 -23.74
N ILE A 165 9.68 -4.16 -23.39
CA ILE A 165 9.70 -2.83 -22.75
C ILE A 165 11.11 -2.23 -22.91
N ASP A 166 11.15 -0.91 -23.01
CA ASP A 166 12.40 -0.19 -22.88
C ASP A 166 12.99 -0.39 -21.48
N GLN A 167 14.08 -1.16 -21.39
CA GLN A 167 14.77 -1.41 -20.13
C GLN A 167 15.31 -0.13 -19.51
N GLU A 168 15.58 0.89 -20.32
CA GLU A 168 16.10 2.18 -19.86
C GLU A 168 15.02 2.94 -19.07
N GLU A 169 13.74 2.81 -19.42
CA GLU A 169 12.65 3.47 -18.70
C GLU A 169 12.54 2.99 -17.26
N LEU A 170 12.69 1.71 -17.03
CA LEU A 170 12.61 1.12 -15.70
C LEU A 170 13.93 1.17 -14.93
N TYR A 171 15.04 1.54 -15.58
CA TYR A 171 16.33 1.58 -14.90
C TYR A 171 16.58 2.90 -14.19
N SER A 172 16.66 2.85 -12.87
CA SER A 172 17.11 3.98 -12.07
C SER A 172 18.64 4.01 -12.01
N GLY A 173 19.24 4.99 -12.69
CA GLY A 173 20.71 5.20 -12.64
C GLY A 173 21.19 5.56 -11.23
N HIS A 174 20.39 6.30 -10.46
CA HIS A 174 20.72 6.67 -9.07
C HIS A 174 20.70 5.46 -8.12
N LYS A 175 19.74 4.56 -8.27
CA LYS A 175 19.60 3.36 -7.40
C LYS A 175 20.25 2.11 -8.01
N HIS A 176 20.80 2.19 -9.23
CA HIS A 176 21.40 1.07 -9.96
C HIS A 176 20.48 -0.17 -10.04
N MET A 177 19.19 0.02 -10.27
CA MET A 177 18.20 -1.07 -10.34
C MET A 177 17.05 -0.76 -11.28
N HIS A 178 16.42 -1.83 -11.80
CA HIS A 178 15.11 -1.70 -12.46
C HIS A 178 14.02 -1.60 -11.39
N SER A 179 13.16 -0.61 -11.51
CA SER A 179 12.11 -0.33 -10.53
C SER A 179 10.92 0.40 -11.15
N MET A 180 9.77 0.31 -10.50
CA MET A 180 8.68 1.28 -10.60
C MET A 180 8.78 2.25 -9.45
N GLN A 181 8.40 3.50 -9.69
CA GLN A 181 8.36 4.52 -8.65
C GLN A 181 6.94 4.91 -8.29
N PHE A 182 6.77 5.33 -7.06
CA PHE A 182 5.53 5.90 -6.54
C PHE A 182 5.88 7.15 -5.74
N LEU A 183 5.02 8.15 -5.86
CA LEU A 183 5.07 9.35 -5.05
C LEU A 183 4.02 9.23 -3.95
N ALA A 184 4.39 9.47 -2.71
CA ALA A 184 3.48 9.32 -1.58
C ALA A 184 3.55 10.51 -0.63
N VAL A 185 2.43 10.80 0.01
CA VAL A 185 2.30 11.79 1.08
C VAL A 185 1.96 11.07 2.38
N VAL A 186 2.74 11.31 3.43
CA VAL A 186 2.46 10.82 4.77
C VAL A 186 2.04 12.00 5.66
N THR A 187 0.92 11.83 6.35
CA THR A 187 0.34 12.83 7.24
C THR A 187 0.70 12.58 8.72
N PRO A 188 0.55 13.57 9.61
CA PRO A 188 0.86 13.45 11.04
C PRO A 188 0.17 12.30 11.76
N ASP A 189 -1.01 11.86 11.30
CA ASP A 189 -1.73 10.69 11.82
C ASP A 189 -1.16 9.34 11.35
N GLY A 190 -0.10 9.39 10.54
CA GLY A 190 0.64 8.24 10.07
C GLY A 190 -0.01 7.46 8.94
N LEU A 191 -1.03 8.02 8.30
CA LEU A 191 -1.57 7.50 7.06
C LEU A 191 -0.67 7.88 5.87
N ILE A 192 -0.59 7.00 4.89
CA ILE A 192 -0.12 7.36 3.55
C ILE A 192 -1.34 7.92 2.82
N SER A 193 -1.57 9.23 3.01
CA SER A 193 -2.81 9.90 2.61
C SER A 193 -2.93 10.13 1.12
N CYS A 194 -1.78 10.18 0.39
CA CYS A 194 -1.78 10.19 -1.05
C CYS A 194 -0.76 9.18 -1.57
N LEU A 195 -1.14 8.47 -2.62
CA LEU A 195 -0.26 7.57 -3.37
C LEU A 195 -0.52 7.74 -4.86
N ASP A 196 0.51 8.08 -5.61
CA ASP A 196 0.43 8.25 -7.06
C ASP A 196 1.52 7.45 -7.77
N GLY A 197 1.23 6.97 -8.97
CA GLY A 197 2.08 6.06 -9.73
C GLY A 197 1.30 4.85 -10.26
N PRO A 198 1.98 3.89 -10.90
CA PRO A 198 3.44 3.75 -11.04
C PRO A 198 4.05 4.70 -12.08
N TYR A 199 5.26 5.11 -11.81
CA TYR A 199 6.11 5.86 -12.74
C TYR A 199 7.32 5.05 -13.17
N GLU A 200 7.98 5.51 -14.23
CA GLU A 200 9.24 4.94 -14.72
C GLU A 200 10.35 5.02 -13.68
N GLY A 201 11.21 4.01 -13.62
CA GLY A 201 12.30 3.93 -12.64
C GLY A 201 13.35 5.05 -12.75
N ARG A 202 13.46 5.71 -13.90
CA ARG A 202 14.36 6.84 -14.15
C ARG A 202 13.78 8.20 -13.77
N LYS A 203 12.47 8.30 -13.50
CA LYS A 203 11.79 9.56 -13.25
C LYS A 203 12.19 10.12 -11.89
N GLY A 204 12.52 11.40 -11.82
CA GLY A 204 12.83 12.07 -10.55
C GLY A 204 11.53 12.48 -9.80
N ASP A 205 11.63 12.66 -8.49
CA ASP A 205 10.51 13.02 -7.62
C ASP A 205 9.79 14.28 -8.05
N TRP A 206 10.55 15.29 -8.49
CA TRP A 206 9.99 16.53 -9.07
C TRP A 206 9.16 16.27 -10.33
N GLY A 207 9.63 15.41 -11.21
CA GLY A 207 8.88 15.03 -12.42
C GLY A 207 7.57 14.30 -12.08
N MET A 208 7.59 13.42 -11.07
CA MET A 208 6.40 12.72 -10.59
C MET A 208 5.40 13.71 -9.98
N TRP A 209 5.88 14.67 -9.16
CA TRP A 209 5.05 15.72 -8.58
C TRP A 209 4.31 16.52 -9.66
N LYS A 210 5.04 17.05 -10.63
CA LYS A 210 4.49 17.90 -11.72
C LYS A 210 3.46 17.18 -12.58
N GLU A 211 3.66 15.91 -12.85
CA GLU A 211 2.76 15.11 -13.70
C GLU A 211 1.54 14.59 -12.93
N GLY A 212 1.72 14.24 -11.66
CA GLY A 212 0.73 13.53 -10.84
C GLY A 212 -0.02 14.40 -9.86
N LEU A 213 0.48 14.48 -8.62
CA LEU A 213 -0.28 15.03 -7.48
C LEU A 213 -0.43 16.54 -7.48
N GLN A 214 0.45 17.31 -8.14
CA GLN A 214 0.47 18.76 -8.04
C GLN A 214 -0.92 19.40 -8.28
N LYS A 215 -1.56 19.09 -9.41
CA LYS A 215 -2.86 19.67 -9.76
C LYS A 215 -3.94 19.37 -8.71
N THR A 216 -3.89 18.19 -8.13
CA THR A 216 -4.86 17.78 -7.11
C THR A 216 -4.62 18.54 -5.81
N VAL A 217 -3.37 18.59 -5.34
CA VAL A 217 -2.99 19.27 -4.10
C VAL A 217 -3.27 20.78 -4.22
N VAL A 218 -2.78 21.45 -5.26
CA VAL A 218 -2.99 22.89 -5.43
C VAL A 218 -4.47 23.28 -5.45
N ARG A 219 -5.32 22.41 -6.02
CA ARG A 219 -6.77 22.68 -6.07
C ARG A 219 -7.49 22.40 -4.75
N LYS A 220 -7.03 21.45 -3.96
CA LYS A 220 -7.79 20.90 -2.82
C LYS A 220 -7.15 21.16 -1.45
N ALA A 221 -5.85 21.48 -1.38
CA ALA A 221 -5.16 21.65 -0.11
C ALA A 221 -5.33 23.10 0.40
N TRP A 222 -6.45 23.34 1.04
CA TRP A 222 -6.83 24.59 1.69
C TRP A 222 -7.28 24.29 3.12
N ASP A 223 -6.93 25.16 4.06
CA ASP A 223 -7.37 25.04 5.44
C ASP A 223 -8.76 25.62 5.69
N ASP A 224 -9.21 25.64 6.94
CA ASP A 224 -10.52 26.19 7.33
C ASP A 224 -10.64 27.69 7.13
N ASP A 225 -9.52 28.42 7.13
CA ASP A 225 -9.47 29.87 6.92
C ASP A 225 -9.43 30.22 5.42
N GLY A 226 -9.29 29.23 4.56
CA GLY A 226 -9.19 29.38 3.11
C GLY A 226 -7.78 29.74 2.65
N ASP A 227 -6.77 29.47 3.46
CA ASP A 227 -5.37 29.64 3.10
C ASP A 227 -4.80 28.37 2.47
N CYS A 228 -3.90 28.53 1.49
CA CYS A 228 -3.19 27.41 0.88
C CYS A 228 -2.24 26.76 1.90
N VAL A 229 -2.31 25.43 2.02
CA VAL A 229 -1.40 24.67 2.85
C VAL A 229 -0.49 23.78 2.00
N TYR A 230 0.70 23.44 2.51
CA TYR A 230 1.80 22.94 1.73
C TYR A 230 2.26 21.55 2.22
N LEU A 231 2.77 20.77 1.29
CA LEU A 231 3.56 19.57 1.60
C LEU A 231 5.04 19.97 1.79
N PHE A 232 5.75 19.25 2.64
CA PHE A 232 7.19 19.38 2.74
C PHE A 232 7.90 18.16 2.13
N GLY A 233 8.78 18.41 1.17
CA GLY A 233 9.62 17.42 0.52
C GLY A 233 11.11 17.59 0.83
N ASP A 234 11.91 16.67 0.32
CA ASP A 234 13.37 16.76 0.40
C ASP A 234 13.94 17.80 -0.59
N ARG A 235 15.26 17.77 -0.77
CA ARG A 235 15.93 18.67 -1.73
C ARG A 235 15.58 18.39 -3.19
N ALA A 236 14.89 17.32 -3.55
CA ALA A 236 14.42 17.08 -4.92
C ALA A 236 13.26 17.99 -5.30
N PHE A 237 12.51 18.49 -4.31
CA PHE A 237 11.41 19.42 -4.51
C PHE A 237 11.86 20.87 -4.50
N PHE A 238 11.16 21.71 -5.26
CA PHE A 238 11.36 23.17 -5.28
C PHE A 238 10.24 23.83 -4.47
N LEU A 239 10.46 25.10 -4.09
CA LEU A 239 9.37 25.91 -3.57
C LEU A 239 8.44 26.29 -4.73
N GLU A 240 7.21 25.77 -4.70
CA GLU A 240 6.16 26.01 -5.68
C GLU A 240 4.78 25.79 -5.02
N ASP A 241 3.71 26.17 -5.71
CA ASP A 241 2.35 25.96 -5.22
C ASP A 241 2.12 24.51 -4.77
N GLY A 242 1.70 24.35 -3.51
CA GLY A 242 1.38 23.09 -2.89
C GLY A 242 2.56 22.31 -2.29
N VAL A 243 3.83 22.71 -2.53
CA VAL A 243 4.99 22.01 -1.99
C VAL A 243 6.13 22.96 -1.61
N ILE A 244 6.77 22.67 -0.49
CA ILE A 244 7.98 23.34 0.00
C ILE A 244 9.12 22.31 0.02
N GLY A 245 10.21 22.57 -0.71
CA GLY A 245 11.44 21.77 -0.62
C GLY A 245 12.41 22.33 0.42
N ALA A 246 13.34 21.52 0.85
CA ALA A 246 14.42 21.99 1.72
C ALA A 246 15.29 23.04 1.00
N TYR A 247 15.68 24.12 1.72
CA TYR A 247 16.59 25.14 1.20
C TYR A 247 17.90 24.56 0.67
N ARG A 248 18.40 25.13 -0.42
CA ARG A 248 19.63 24.71 -1.11
C ARG A 248 20.63 25.84 -1.14
N SER A 249 21.91 25.49 -1.06
CA SER A 249 22.99 26.40 -1.48
C SER A 249 22.89 26.63 -2.99
N LEU A 250 22.76 27.87 -3.40
CA LEU A 250 22.67 28.27 -4.81
C LEU A 250 23.93 29.06 -5.19
N ASN A 251 24.53 28.72 -6.32
CA ASN A 251 25.69 29.44 -6.89
C ASN A 251 26.86 29.64 -5.91
N GLY A 252 27.09 28.67 -5.02
CA GLY A 252 28.18 28.77 -4.02
C GLY A 252 27.85 29.63 -2.81
N ILE A 253 26.65 30.20 -2.73
CA ILE A 253 26.17 30.94 -1.55
C ILE A 253 25.72 29.91 -0.51
N ALA A 254 26.35 29.96 0.67
CA ALA A 254 25.96 29.08 1.78
C ALA A 254 24.55 29.45 2.29
N LEU A 255 23.87 28.46 2.90
CA LEU A 255 22.60 28.69 3.57
C LEU A 255 22.80 29.67 4.74
N THR A 256 21.83 30.51 4.98
CA THR A 256 21.74 31.32 6.20
C THR A 256 21.59 30.42 7.43
N ALA A 257 21.82 30.98 8.60
CA ALA A 257 21.59 30.27 9.86
C ALA A 257 20.12 29.81 10.00
N ASP A 258 19.18 30.65 9.64
CA ASP A 258 17.74 30.36 9.72
C ASP A 258 17.30 29.28 8.74
N GLU A 259 17.79 29.31 7.50
CA GLU A 259 17.54 28.25 6.50
C GLU A 259 18.12 26.91 6.93
N SER A 260 19.30 26.95 7.56
CA SER A 260 19.95 25.74 8.07
C SER A 260 19.17 25.15 9.26
N VAL A 261 18.67 26.00 10.15
CA VAL A 261 17.83 25.62 11.29
C VAL A 261 16.50 25.05 10.78
N PHE A 262 15.84 25.73 9.85
CA PHE A 262 14.60 25.24 9.21
C PHE A 262 14.80 23.84 8.63
N ASN A 263 15.84 23.67 7.78
CA ASN A 263 16.13 22.36 7.17
C ASN A 263 16.36 21.27 8.22
N ALA A 264 17.04 21.58 9.32
CA ALA A 264 17.30 20.61 10.40
C ALA A 264 16.01 20.19 11.13
N TYR A 265 15.10 21.14 11.41
CA TYR A 265 13.81 20.84 12.01
C TYR A 265 12.93 20.02 11.08
N MET A 266 12.82 20.42 9.81
CA MET A 266 11.99 19.75 8.84
C MET A 266 12.49 18.36 8.46
N ALA A 267 13.81 18.15 8.44
CA ALA A 267 14.39 16.83 8.24
C ALA A 267 13.97 15.82 9.32
N LYS A 268 13.88 16.27 10.58
CA LYS A 268 13.40 15.43 11.70
C LYS A 268 11.93 15.05 11.52
N GLN A 269 11.10 15.98 11.08
CA GLN A 269 9.66 15.73 10.88
C GLN A 269 9.42 14.83 9.67
N ARG A 270 10.19 15.02 8.59
CA ARG A 270 10.11 14.21 7.38
C ARG A 270 10.38 12.71 7.61
N MET A 271 11.02 12.33 8.72
CA MET A 271 11.15 10.93 9.12
C MET A 271 9.80 10.20 9.20
N ALA A 272 8.67 10.92 9.29
CA ALA A 272 7.33 10.33 9.20
C ALA A 272 7.13 9.53 7.90
N VAL A 273 7.64 10.04 6.77
CA VAL A 273 7.55 9.33 5.47
C VAL A 273 8.34 8.03 5.52
N GLU A 274 9.54 8.06 6.08
CA GLU A 274 10.38 6.86 6.22
C GLU A 274 9.70 5.81 7.10
N TRP A 275 9.04 6.25 8.19
CA TRP A 275 8.25 5.34 9.03
C TRP A 275 7.03 4.77 8.30
N GLY A 276 6.34 5.59 7.47
CA GLY A 276 5.24 5.14 6.63
C GLY A 276 5.67 4.04 5.66
N PHE A 277 6.71 4.29 4.88
CA PHE A 277 7.28 3.28 3.96
C PHE A 277 7.83 2.06 4.69
N GLY A 278 8.51 2.28 5.84
CA GLY A 278 9.01 1.22 6.68
C GLY A 278 7.88 0.30 7.19
N LYS A 279 6.74 0.88 7.58
CA LYS A 279 5.56 0.12 8.04
C LYS A 279 4.99 -0.75 6.93
N VAL A 280 4.87 -0.24 5.70
CA VAL A 280 4.45 -1.06 4.54
C VAL A 280 5.38 -2.25 4.34
N MET A 281 6.69 -2.01 4.41
CA MET A 281 7.69 -3.07 4.25
C MET A 281 7.68 -4.11 5.37
N GLN A 282 7.39 -3.69 6.61
CA GLN A 282 7.29 -4.58 7.76
C GLN A 282 6.05 -5.46 7.70
N LEU A 283 4.90 -4.88 7.33
CA LEU A 283 3.64 -5.62 7.26
C LEU A 283 3.55 -6.51 6.02
N PHE A 284 4.00 -6.01 4.86
CA PHE A 284 3.76 -6.63 3.55
C PHE A 284 5.05 -6.81 2.75
N GLN A 285 5.87 -7.76 3.17
CA GLN A 285 7.21 -8.01 2.63
C GLN A 285 7.23 -8.54 1.19
N PHE A 286 6.10 -9.06 0.68
CA PHE A 286 5.99 -9.60 -0.67
C PHE A 286 6.50 -8.61 -1.74
N THR A 287 6.19 -7.32 -1.59
CA THR A 287 6.56 -6.28 -2.56
C THR A 287 8.05 -5.89 -2.52
N ASN A 288 8.81 -6.41 -1.55
CA ASN A 288 10.25 -6.18 -1.44
C ASN A 288 11.08 -7.27 -2.14
N LEU A 289 10.45 -8.37 -2.53
CA LEU A 289 11.14 -9.45 -3.21
C LEU A 289 11.11 -9.29 -4.73
N LYS A 290 12.21 -8.80 -5.27
CA LYS A 290 12.44 -8.62 -6.70
C LYS A 290 11.98 -9.80 -7.56
N ILE A 291 12.24 -11.05 -7.12
CA ILE A 291 11.91 -12.26 -7.88
C ILE A 291 10.40 -12.44 -8.11
N MET A 292 9.57 -11.84 -7.25
CA MET A 292 8.11 -11.86 -7.38
C MET A 292 7.59 -10.73 -8.28
N MET A 293 8.40 -9.69 -8.51
CA MET A 293 8.04 -8.48 -9.22
C MET A 293 8.44 -8.60 -10.72
N LYS A 294 7.73 -9.46 -11.46
CA LYS A 294 7.99 -9.70 -12.89
C LYS A 294 7.18 -8.73 -13.73
N TYR A 295 7.84 -7.70 -14.25
CA TYR A 295 7.19 -6.71 -15.11
C TYR A 295 6.57 -7.36 -16.35
N GLY A 296 5.36 -6.92 -16.73
CA GLY A 296 4.58 -7.48 -17.84
C GLY A 296 3.94 -8.85 -17.57
N LEU A 297 4.27 -9.53 -16.46
CA LEU A 297 3.71 -10.83 -16.07
C LEU A 297 2.95 -10.79 -14.74
N SER A 298 3.22 -9.82 -13.91
CA SER A 298 2.60 -9.65 -12.59
C SER A 298 2.03 -8.24 -12.46
N PRO A 299 0.88 -8.05 -11.82
CA PRO A 299 0.31 -6.72 -11.56
C PRO A 299 1.03 -6.06 -10.37
N ILE A 300 2.28 -5.65 -10.58
CA ILE A 300 3.18 -5.15 -9.53
C ILE A 300 2.61 -3.90 -8.84
N ALA A 301 2.12 -2.94 -9.64
CA ALA A 301 1.53 -1.72 -9.10
C ALA A 301 0.31 -2.00 -8.21
N PRO A 302 -0.67 -2.83 -8.59
CA PRO A 302 -1.73 -3.30 -7.71
C PRO A 302 -1.23 -3.94 -6.41
N TYR A 303 -0.17 -4.75 -6.43
CA TYR A 303 0.36 -5.35 -5.21
C TYR A 303 0.84 -4.29 -4.22
N TYR A 304 1.59 -3.31 -4.71
CA TYR A 304 2.09 -2.23 -3.85
C TYR A 304 0.96 -1.33 -3.38
N PHE A 305 0.04 -0.96 -4.27
CA PHE A 305 -1.13 -0.17 -3.95
C PHE A 305 -1.96 -0.79 -2.81
N VAL A 306 -2.30 -2.08 -2.95
CA VAL A 306 -3.06 -2.82 -1.93
C VAL A 306 -2.28 -2.93 -0.63
N SER A 307 -0.96 -3.14 -0.68
CA SER A 307 -0.12 -3.16 0.52
C SER A 307 -0.16 -1.81 1.26
N VAL A 308 -0.18 -0.68 0.54
CA VAL A 308 -0.31 0.66 1.14
C VAL A 308 -1.70 0.86 1.74
N LEU A 309 -2.77 0.53 1.00
CA LEU A 309 -4.14 0.65 1.49
C LEU A 309 -4.37 -0.20 2.76
N LEU A 310 -3.92 -1.45 2.76
CA LEU A 310 -3.99 -2.32 3.95
C LEU A 310 -3.11 -1.79 5.10
N THR A 311 -1.99 -1.12 4.81
CA THR A 311 -1.19 -0.45 5.85
C THR A 311 -1.94 0.72 6.47
N ASN A 312 -2.70 1.47 5.68
CA ASN A 312 -3.59 2.51 6.21
C ASN A 312 -4.70 1.91 7.09
N CYS A 313 -5.37 0.84 6.64
CA CYS A 313 -6.33 0.12 7.48
C CYS A 313 -5.69 -0.36 8.79
N HIS A 314 -4.49 -0.92 8.71
CA HIS A 314 -3.74 -1.33 9.90
C HIS A 314 -3.41 -0.14 10.82
N THR A 315 -3.13 1.04 10.25
CA THR A 315 -2.90 2.26 11.04
C THR A 315 -4.18 2.70 11.76
N CYS A 316 -5.33 2.61 11.10
CA CYS A 316 -6.63 2.89 11.69
C CYS A 316 -6.96 1.96 12.89
N TYR A 317 -6.57 0.69 12.84
CA TYR A 317 -6.83 -0.28 13.92
C TYR A 317 -5.78 -0.24 15.04
N PHE A 318 -4.50 -0.10 14.71
CA PHE A 318 -3.40 -0.35 15.65
C PHE A 318 -2.48 0.86 15.87
N ASN A 319 -2.83 2.00 15.27
CA ASN A 319 -2.01 3.21 15.32
C ASN A 319 -0.64 3.06 14.58
N SER A 320 0.20 4.08 14.64
CA SER A 320 1.51 4.08 14.00
C SER A 320 2.54 4.90 14.78
N LYS A 321 3.82 4.67 14.50
CA LYS A 321 4.91 5.44 15.09
C LYS A 321 4.81 6.93 14.75
N ALA A 322 4.38 7.27 13.52
CA ALA A 322 4.19 8.67 13.12
C ALA A 322 3.06 9.31 13.94
N ALA A 323 1.88 8.67 13.99
CA ALA A 323 0.74 9.16 14.76
C ALA A 323 1.07 9.38 16.24
N MET A 324 1.77 8.45 16.86
CA MET A 324 2.26 8.60 18.25
C MET A 324 3.24 9.77 18.37
N SER A 325 4.15 9.91 17.41
CA SER A 325 5.18 10.96 17.42
C SER A 325 4.59 12.37 17.27
N PHE A 326 3.55 12.54 16.42
CA PHE A 326 2.85 13.81 16.25
C PHE A 326 1.68 14.01 17.21
N GLN A 327 1.39 13.03 18.07
CA GLN A 327 0.22 13.04 18.94
C GLN A 327 -1.08 13.34 18.13
N CYS A 328 -1.17 12.72 16.96
CA CYS A 328 -2.27 12.90 16.03
C CYS A 328 -2.90 11.53 15.75
N ALA A 329 -4.00 11.24 16.43
CA ALA A 329 -4.67 9.94 16.29
C ALA A 329 -5.20 9.76 14.85
N PRO A 330 -5.02 8.57 14.23
CA PRO A 330 -5.66 8.25 12.96
C PRO A 330 -7.17 8.13 13.13
N PRO A 331 -7.94 8.19 12.02
CA PRO A 331 -9.37 7.89 12.04
C PRO A 331 -9.62 6.41 12.38
N ASN A 332 -10.85 6.06 12.74
CA ASN A 332 -11.24 4.66 12.63
C ASN A 332 -11.42 4.26 11.14
N VAL A 333 -11.46 2.96 10.86
CA VAL A 333 -11.50 2.47 9.47
C VAL A 333 -12.77 2.92 8.73
N GLN A 334 -13.91 3.01 9.40
CA GLN A 334 -15.18 3.43 8.82
C GLN A 334 -15.14 4.92 8.42
N GLN A 335 -14.52 5.77 9.26
CA GLN A 335 -14.27 7.18 8.93
C GLN A 335 -13.29 7.31 7.76
N TYR A 336 -12.26 6.48 7.72
CA TYR A 336 -11.27 6.48 6.62
C TYR A 336 -11.91 6.18 5.27
N PHE A 337 -12.88 5.24 5.23
CA PHE A 337 -13.65 4.92 4.02
C PHE A 337 -14.84 5.85 3.79
N GLY A 338 -15.14 6.77 4.72
CA GLY A 338 -16.19 7.77 4.57
C GLY A 338 -17.61 7.21 4.67
N LEU A 339 -17.84 6.16 5.48
CA LEU A 339 -19.15 5.56 5.63
C LEU A 339 -20.16 6.54 6.23
N THR A 340 -21.34 6.58 5.64
CA THR A 340 -22.52 7.24 6.20
C THR A 340 -23.02 6.50 7.44
N SER A 341 -23.97 7.08 8.16
CA SER A 341 -24.58 6.42 9.32
C SER A 341 -25.33 5.15 8.92
N GLU A 342 -26.02 5.16 7.79
CA GLU A 342 -26.77 4.02 7.25
C GLU A 342 -25.80 2.87 6.88
N GLU A 343 -24.72 3.17 6.16
CA GLU A 343 -23.70 2.17 5.79
C GLU A 343 -22.98 1.57 7.01
N LYS A 344 -22.84 2.33 8.11
CA LYS A 344 -22.30 1.79 9.37
C LYS A 344 -23.26 0.81 10.02
N GLU A 345 -24.56 1.13 10.05
CA GLU A 345 -25.59 0.21 10.57
C GLU A 345 -25.67 -1.08 9.74
N GLU A 346 -25.58 -0.97 8.41
CA GLU A 346 -25.52 -2.15 7.52
C GLU A 346 -24.28 -3.01 7.79
N LEU A 347 -23.11 -2.38 7.95
CA LEU A 347 -21.89 -3.08 8.30
C LEU A 347 -21.97 -3.79 9.65
N ASP A 348 -22.55 -3.12 10.67
CA ASP A 348 -22.71 -3.70 11.99
C ASP A 348 -23.68 -4.90 11.95
N MET A 349 -24.79 -4.80 11.23
CA MET A 349 -25.72 -5.94 11.00
C MET A 349 -25.02 -7.09 10.26
N TYR A 350 -24.22 -6.79 9.24
CA TYR A 350 -23.44 -7.81 8.54
C TYR A 350 -22.47 -8.52 9.49
N LEU A 351 -21.74 -7.80 10.32
CA LEU A 351 -20.80 -8.39 11.27
C LEU A 351 -21.51 -9.22 12.33
N GLU A 352 -22.64 -8.77 12.86
CA GLU A 352 -23.46 -9.54 13.78
C GLU A 352 -23.94 -10.86 13.15
N LEU A 353 -24.44 -10.81 11.91
CA LEU A 353 -24.87 -11.99 11.18
C LEU A 353 -23.73 -13.00 11.00
N VAL A 354 -22.57 -12.53 10.54
CA VAL A 354 -21.40 -13.37 10.26
C VAL A 354 -20.86 -14.04 11.54
N PHE A 355 -20.89 -13.34 12.68
CA PHE A 355 -20.37 -13.88 13.95
C PHE A 355 -21.44 -14.60 14.81
N SER A 356 -22.73 -14.52 14.45
CA SER A 356 -23.80 -15.26 15.12
C SER A 356 -24.02 -16.68 14.56
N GLN A 357 -23.52 -16.98 13.35
CA GLN A 357 -23.64 -18.30 12.75
C GLN A 357 -22.71 -19.31 13.44
N PRO A 358 -23.21 -20.47 13.88
CA PRO A 358 -22.34 -21.53 14.41
C PRO A 358 -21.43 -22.03 13.29
N ALA A 359 -20.16 -22.28 13.62
CA ALA A 359 -19.06 -22.61 12.70
C ALA A 359 -19.28 -23.83 11.76
N SER A 360 -20.42 -24.48 11.80
CA SER A 360 -20.74 -25.68 11.00
C SER A 360 -21.57 -25.44 9.74
N GLU A 361 -22.21 -24.29 9.56
CA GLU A 361 -23.09 -24.06 8.40
C GLU A 361 -22.48 -23.22 7.26
N ALA A 362 -21.31 -22.60 7.49
CA ALA A 362 -20.63 -21.78 6.48
C ALA A 362 -19.91 -22.59 5.38
N ALA A 363 -19.92 -23.92 5.45
CA ALA A 363 -19.25 -24.80 4.48
C ALA A 363 -20.18 -25.32 3.36
N GLU A 364 -21.50 -25.09 3.44
CA GLU A 364 -22.49 -25.60 2.49
C GLU A 364 -23.20 -24.51 1.66
N ALA A 365 -22.92 -23.24 1.87
CA ALA A 365 -23.43 -22.13 1.06
C ALA A 365 -22.32 -21.57 0.16
#